data_c8a385b9c22817d9c8b234372fdedb31
#
_entry.id   c8a385b9c22817d9c8b234372fdedb31
#
_cell.length_a   1.000
_cell.length_b   1.000
_cell.length_c   1.000
_cell.angle_alpha   90.00
_cell.angle_beta   90.00
_cell.angle_gamma   90.00
#
_symmetry.space_group_name_H-M   'P 1'
#
loop_
_entity.id
_entity.type
_entity.pdbx_description
1 polymer ?
#
loop_
_entity_poly.entity_id
_entity_poly.type
_entity_poly.pdbx_seq_one_letter_code
_entity_poly.pdbx_strand_id
1 'polypeptide(L)'
;VSSTVSNLIPGEGLTEVDISYRENLDNNFEINILGVRDILSGENSNLFTQFSLHNQEINNDDRIIGNLGFGYRFLNSDQSMMFGANTFYDQDLSENHKRVGFGLEAKASILNLNYNQYQKATNQKIINATAEQILSGNDYNINSQIPYMPWTTFNFQGYRLENEKASQDT
;
A
#
# COMPACT_ATOMS: atom_id res chain seq x y z
N VAL A 1 -0.42 -12.23 16.34
CA VAL A 1 -1.25 -11.44 17.29
C VAL A 1 -1.34 -10.04 16.72
N SER A 2 -2.52 -9.62 16.28
CA SER A 2 -2.79 -8.24 15.86
C SER A 2 -3.33 -7.45 17.04
N SER A 3 -2.77 -6.28 17.29
CA SER A 3 -3.29 -5.34 18.28
C SER A 3 -3.37 -3.93 17.72
N THR A 4 -4.51 -3.28 17.90
CA THR A 4 -4.67 -1.86 17.56
C THR A 4 -4.21 -1.02 18.74
N VAL A 5 -3.18 -0.20 18.54
CA VAL A 5 -2.58 0.64 19.56
C VAL A 5 -2.65 2.10 19.11
N SER A 6 -3.82 2.71 19.25
CA SER A 6 -4.09 4.06 18.75
C SER A 6 -3.27 5.17 19.42
N ASN A 7 -2.71 4.92 20.61
CA ASN A 7 -2.04 5.95 21.43
C ASN A 7 -0.50 5.95 21.35
N LEU A 8 0.12 5.03 20.59
CA LEU A 8 1.58 4.99 20.47
C LEU A 8 2.16 6.17 19.69
N ILE A 9 1.39 6.75 18.80
CA ILE A 9 1.82 7.86 17.94
C ILE A 9 0.83 9.02 18.11
N PRO A 10 1.31 10.24 18.40
CA PRO A 10 0.44 11.40 18.60
C PRO A 10 -0.42 11.71 17.37
N GLY A 11 -1.62 12.25 17.58
CA GLY A 11 -2.60 12.65 16.56
C GLY A 11 -3.81 11.71 16.50
N GLU A 12 -4.89 12.21 15.93
CA GLU A 12 -6.10 11.41 15.67
C GLU A 12 -5.85 10.42 14.54
N GLY A 13 -6.25 9.18 14.74
CA GLY A 13 -6.09 8.12 13.73
C GLY A 13 -5.90 6.73 14.30
N LEU A 14 -5.52 5.80 13.43
CA LEU A 14 -5.35 4.38 13.73
C LEU A 14 -3.87 4.00 13.69
N THR A 15 -3.42 3.19 14.64
CA THR A 15 -2.17 2.44 14.54
C THR A 15 -2.46 0.97 14.73
N GLU A 16 -2.00 0.16 13.82
CA GLU A 16 -2.12 -1.29 13.85
C GLU A 16 -0.72 -1.90 13.89
N VAL A 17 -0.52 -2.86 14.79
CA VAL A 17 0.73 -3.59 14.95
C VAL A 17 0.41 -5.07 14.85
N ASP A 18 0.96 -5.71 13.86
CA ASP A 18 0.91 -7.15 13.69
C ASP A 18 2.27 -7.76 13.97
N ILE A 19 2.27 -8.78 14.82
CA ILE A 19 3.46 -9.57 15.12
C ILE A 19 3.10 -11.03 14.89
N SER A 20 3.80 -11.69 13.99
CA SER A 20 3.65 -13.11 13.73
C SER A 20 4.98 -13.86 13.85
N TYR A 21 4.88 -15.10 14.29
CA TYR A 21 5.99 -16.02 14.42
C TYR A 21 5.68 -17.30 13.65
N ARG A 22 6.62 -17.76 12.83
CA ARG A 22 6.50 -19.00 12.04
C ARG A 22 7.65 -19.94 12.37
N GLU A 23 7.36 -21.12 12.81
CA GLU A 23 8.32 -22.08 13.40
C GLU A 23 9.23 -22.81 12.38
N ASN A 24 8.99 -22.68 11.07
CA ASN A 24 9.65 -23.49 10.04
C ASN A 24 10.41 -22.71 8.97
N LEU A 25 10.76 -21.44 9.22
CA LEU A 25 11.51 -20.59 8.30
C LEU A 25 12.77 -20.07 9.00
N ASP A 26 13.79 -19.75 8.22
CA ASP A 26 15.06 -19.22 8.75
C ASP A 26 14.84 -17.84 9.43
N ASN A 27 13.87 -17.06 8.95
CA ASN A 27 13.37 -15.87 9.64
C ASN A 27 11.97 -16.13 10.19
N ASN A 28 11.90 -16.36 11.48
CA ASN A 28 10.70 -16.78 12.18
C ASN A 28 9.82 -15.62 12.65
N PHE A 29 10.23 -14.37 12.44
CA PHE A 29 9.59 -13.22 13.06
C PHE A 29 9.19 -12.17 12.03
N GLU A 30 7.89 -11.93 11.90
CA GLU A 30 7.34 -10.87 11.04
C GLU A 30 6.71 -9.78 11.91
N ILE A 31 7.11 -8.53 11.66
CA ILE A 31 6.52 -7.34 12.26
C ILE A 31 5.96 -6.47 11.14
N ASN A 32 4.72 -6.04 11.32
CA ASN A 32 4.09 -5.04 10.47
C ASN A 32 3.48 -3.95 11.34
N ILE A 33 3.87 -2.72 11.10
CA ILE A 33 3.32 -1.53 11.73
C ILE A 33 2.68 -0.68 10.65
N LEU A 34 1.41 -0.37 10.81
CA LEU A 34 0.66 0.53 9.93
C LEU A 34 0.06 1.65 10.76
N GLY A 35 0.23 2.88 10.33
CA GLY A 35 -0.41 4.03 10.94
C GLY A 35 -1.06 4.93 9.90
N VAL A 36 -2.25 5.42 10.24
CA VAL A 36 -2.96 6.46 9.49
C VAL A 36 -3.26 7.59 10.45
N ARG A 37 -2.94 8.82 10.08
CA ARG A 37 -3.15 10.03 10.89
C ARG A 37 -3.81 11.12 10.08
N ASP A 38 -4.83 11.70 10.66
CA ASP A 38 -5.48 12.88 10.12
C ASP A 38 -4.57 14.09 10.30
N ILE A 39 -4.40 14.86 9.24
CA ILE A 39 -3.64 16.13 9.23
C ILE A 39 -4.61 17.29 9.33
N LEU A 40 -5.62 17.29 8.50
CA LEU A 40 -6.68 18.29 8.45
C LEU A 40 -8.00 17.61 8.14
N SER A 41 -8.98 17.79 9.01
CA SER A 41 -10.33 17.28 8.83
C SER A 41 -11.30 18.44 8.68
N GLY A 42 -12.00 18.47 7.56
CA GLY A 42 -13.12 19.36 7.29
C GLY A 42 -14.44 18.61 7.38
N GLU A 43 -15.56 19.32 7.21
CA GLU A 43 -16.91 18.74 7.28
C GLU A 43 -17.11 17.61 6.24
N ASN A 44 -16.61 17.80 5.02
CA ASN A 44 -16.74 16.85 3.91
C ASN A 44 -15.39 16.46 3.29
N SER A 45 -14.30 16.72 3.97
CA SER A 45 -12.96 16.40 3.43
C SER A 45 -11.96 16.06 4.52
N ASN A 46 -10.98 15.26 4.16
CA ASN A 46 -9.91 14.84 5.06
C ASN A 46 -8.58 14.78 4.30
N LEU A 47 -7.56 15.43 4.85
CA LEU A 47 -6.17 15.25 4.48
C LEU A 47 -5.50 14.37 5.53
N PHE A 48 -4.91 13.27 5.12
CA PHE A 48 -4.28 12.31 6.02
C PHE A 48 -2.90 11.90 5.55
N THR A 49 -2.10 11.40 6.49
CA THR A 49 -0.85 10.69 6.21
C THR A 49 -0.99 9.22 6.60
N GLN A 50 -0.32 8.38 5.86
CA GLN A 50 -0.19 6.96 6.13
C GLN A 50 1.29 6.59 6.16
N PHE A 51 1.66 5.74 7.09
CA PHE A 51 3.00 5.16 7.13
C PHE A 51 2.91 3.68 7.47
N SER A 52 3.84 2.92 6.94
CA SER A 52 4.02 1.53 7.36
C SER A 52 5.48 1.15 7.44
N LEU A 53 5.77 0.18 8.27
CA LEU A 53 7.07 -0.46 8.39
C LEU A 53 6.84 -1.96 8.57
N HIS A 54 7.46 -2.76 7.72
CA HIS A 54 7.39 -4.21 7.84
C HIS A 54 8.72 -4.86 7.47
N ASN A 55 8.99 -6.01 8.05
CA ASN A 55 10.07 -6.86 7.62
C ASN A 55 9.54 -7.94 6.69
N GLN A 56 10.32 -8.29 5.69
CA GLN A 56 10.02 -9.31 4.70
C GLN A 56 11.30 -10.02 4.27
N GLU A 57 11.24 -11.33 4.13
CA GLU A 57 12.31 -12.11 3.52
C GLU A 57 12.18 -12.06 1.98
N ILE A 58 13.24 -11.61 1.31
CA ILE A 58 13.34 -11.56 -0.16
C ILE A 58 14.66 -12.22 -0.55
N ASN A 59 14.61 -13.30 -1.32
CA ASN A 59 15.80 -14.05 -1.77
C ASN A 59 16.72 -14.50 -0.62
N ASN A 60 16.14 -14.97 0.50
CA ASN A 60 16.83 -15.36 1.73
C ASN A 60 17.55 -14.21 2.48
N ASP A 61 17.23 -12.97 2.16
CA ASP A 61 17.69 -11.79 2.88
C ASP A 61 16.55 -11.12 3.62
N ASP A 62 16.75 -10.83 4.90
CA ASP A 62 15.81 -10.07 5.72
C ASP A 62 15.85 -8.60 5.35
N ARG A 63 14.70 -8.07 4.93
CA ARG A 63 14.56 -6.68 4.51
C ARG A 63 13.52 -5.94 5.32
N ILE A 64 13.83 -4.68 5.56
CA ILE A 64 12.90 -3.75 6.18
C ILE A 64 12.39 -2.81 5.10
N ILE A 65 11.07 -2.81 4.92
CA ILE A 65 10.39 -1.97 3.94
C ILE A 65 9.58 -0.92 4.68
N GLY A 66 9.84 0.35 4.35
CA GLY A 66 9.09 1.50 4.84
C GLY A 66 8.23 2.11 3.74
N ASN A 67 7.05 2.57 4.11
CA ASN A 67 6.14 3.31 3.25
C ASN A 67 5.70 4.59 3.95
N LEU A 68 5.63 5.68 3.20
CA LEU A 68 5.05 6.94 3.65
C LEU A 68 4.14 7.48 2.55
N GLY A 69 2.91 7.80 2.92
CA GLY A 69 1.90 8.29 1.99
C GLY A 69 1.15 9.51 2.53
N PHE A 70 0.60 10.28 1.59
CA PHE A 70 -0.32 11.36 1.85
C PHE A 70 -1.55 11.19 0.97
N GLY A 71 -2.72 11.42 1.54
CA GLY A 71 -3.98 11.27 0.82
C GLY A 71 -4.96 12.36 1.18
N TYR A 72 -5.79 12.70 0.22
CA TYR A 72 -6.90 13.61 0.37
C TYR A 72 -8.18 12.92 -0.07
N ARG A 73 -9.21 12.98 0.76
CA ARG A 73 -10.55 12.44 0.53
C ARG A 73 -11.57 13.54 0.64
N PHE A 74 -12.61 13.46 -0.17
CA PHE A 74 -13.76 14.34 -0.05
C PHE A 74 -15.07 13.62 -0.39
N LEU A 75 -16.14 14.06 0.27
CA LEU A 75 -17.49 13.63 0.02
C LEU A 75 -18.14 14.61 -0.97
N ASN A 76 -18.97 14.09 -1.88
CA ASN A 76 -19.83 14.94 -2.70
C ASN A 76 -20.90 15.64 -1.84
N SER A 77 -21.63 16.58 -2.43
CA SER A 77 -22.55 17.46 -1.69
C SER A 77 -23.69 16.72 -0.97
N ASP A 78 -24.13 15.58 -1.47
CA ASP A 78 -25.15 14.73 -0.86
C ASP A 78 -24.57 13.60 0.01
N GLN A 79 -23.23 13.58 0.19
CA GLN A 79 -22.48 12.60 0.97
C GLN A 79 -22.69 11.15 0.55
N SER A 80 -23.18 10.91 -0.66
CA SER A 80 -23.41 9.58 -1.21
C SER A 80 -22.15 8.92 -1.77
N MET A 81 -21.17 9.73 -2.17
CA MET A 81 -19.92 9.28 -2.77
C MET A 81 -18.71 9.96 -2.14
N MET A 82 -17.69 9.18 -1.88
CA MET A 82 -16.36 9.65 -1.48
C MET A 82 -15.41 9.48 -2.66
N PHE A 83 -14.62 10.49 -2.91
CA PHE A 83 -13.49 10.46 -3.84
C PHE A 83 -12.19 10.71 -3.09
N GLY A 84 -11.13 10.06 -3.51
CA GLY A 84 -9.82 10.25 -2.91
C GLY A 84 -8.70 10.16 -3.94
N ALA A 85 -7.62 10.86 -3.62
CA ALA A 85 -6.35 10.75 -4.30
C ALA A 85 -5.24 10.63 -3.24
N ASN A 86 -4.25 9.80 -3.52
CA ASN A 86 -3.11 9.64 -2.64
C ASN A 86 -1.81 9.51 -3.43
N THR A 87 -0.72 9.81 -2.77
CA THR A 87 0.64 9.52 -3.24
C THR A 87 1.41 8.85 -2.12
N PHE A 88 2.31 7.97 -2.48
CA PHE A 88 3.12 7.24 -1.51
C PHE A 88 4.53 7.00 -2.03
N TYR A 89 5.43 6.85 -1.09
CA TYR A 89 6.83 6.54 -1.30
C TYR A 89 7.17 5.28 -0.53
N ASP A 90 7.63 4.26 -1.25
CA ASP A 90 8.11 3.00 -0.71
C ASP A 90 9.62 2.96 -0.76
N GLN A 91 10.24 2.49 0.29
CA GLN A 91 11.68 2.26 0.34
C GLN A 91 12.00 0.95 1.05
N ASP A 92 12.75 0.10 0.36
CA ASP A 92 13.51 -0.96 0.99
C ASP A 92 14.70 -0.30 1.70
N LEU A 93 14.68 -0.30 3.03
CA LEU A 93 15.71 0.33 3.85
C LEU A 93 17.02 -0.47 3.88
N SER A 94 16.96 -1.78 3.60
CA SER A 94 18.11 -2.66 3.57
C SER A 94 18.92 -2.50 2.28
N GLU A 95 18.23 -2.56 1.13
CA GLU A 95 18.87 -2.53 -0.18
C GLU A 95 18.67 -1.20 -0.94
N ASN A 96 17.95 -0.26 -0.32
CA ASN A 96 17.74 1.08 -0.86
C ASN A 96 17.05 1.10 -2.24
N HIS A 97 16.15 0.14 -2.48
CA HIS A 97 15.21 0.21 -3.59
C HIS A 97 14.08 1.19 -3.27
N LYS A 98 13.68 1.99 -4.26
CA LYS A 98 12.69 3.06 -4.06
C LYS A 98 11.63 3.04 -5.14
N ARG A 99 10.39 3.33 -4.73
CA ARG A 99 9.23 3.41 -5.61
C ARG A 99 8.33 4.57 -5.16
N VAL A 100 7.76 5.26 -6.12
CA VAL A 100 6.74 6.28 -5.90
C VAL A 100 5.43 5.77 -6.48
N GLY A 101 4.33 6.02 -5.80
CA GLY A 101 3.01 5.63 -6.25
C GLY A 101 2.04 6.79 -6.20
N PHE A 102 1.00 6.66 -7.03
CA PHE A 102 -0.16 7.54 -7.05
C PHE A 102 -1.41 6.69 -7.11
N GLY A 103 -2.38 6.98 -6.27
CA GLY A 103 -3.64 6.25 -6.19
C GLY A 103 -4.85 7.15 -6.33
N LEU A 104 -5.91 6.58 -6.91
CA LEU A 104 -7.24 7.16 -6.97
C LEU A 104 -8.24 6.19 -6.36
N GLU A 105 -9.20 6.71 -5.62
CA GLU A 105 -10.29 5.93 -5.06
C GLU A 105 -11.63 6.62 -5.25
N ALA A 106 -12.67 5.82 -5.44
CA ALA A 106 -14.05 6.27 -5.40
C ALA A 106 -14.89 5.23 -4.66
N LYS A 107 -15.66 5.67 -3.69
CA LYS A 107 -16.48 4.80 -2.85
C LYS A 107 -17.92 5.32 -2.77
N ALA A 108 -18.84 4.41 -2.90
CA ALA A 108 -20.27 4.61 -2.62
C ALA A 108 -20.75 3.47 -1.72
N SER A 109 -22.01 3.48 -1.31
CA SER A 109 -22.54 2.47 -0.38
C SER A 109 -22.35 1.02 -0.85
N ILE A 110 -22.43 0.78 -2.15
CA ILE A 110 -22.31 -0.56 -2.75
C ILE A 110 -21.12 -0.71 -3.70
N LEU A 111 -20.35 0.34 -3.95
CA LEU A 111 -19.27 0.36 -4.93
C LEU A 111 -17.98 0.89 -4.32
N ASN A 112 -16.87 0.19 -4.56
CA ASN A 112 -15.54 0.62 -4.19
C ASN A 112 -14.62 0.42 -5.40
N LEU A 113 -14.02 1.51 -5.86
CA LEU A 113 -13.08 1.54 -6.98
C LEU A 113 -11.73 2.04 -6.47
N ASN A 114 -10.67 1.35 -6.83
CA ASN A 114 -9.30 1.78 -6.55
C ASN A 114 -8.45 1.58 -7.80
N TYR A 115 -7.59 2.55 -8.06
CA TYR A 115 -6.57 2.48 -9.09
C TYR A 115 -5.26 3.00 -8.52
N ASN A 116 -4.17 2.26 -8.74
CA ASN A 116 -2.84 2.66 -8.33
C ASN A 116 -1.87 2.59 -9.50
N GLN A 117 -1.01 3.59 -9.60
CA GLN A 117 0.10 3.66 -10.52
C GLN A 117 1.41 3.71 -9.74
N TYR A 118 2.36 2.86 -10.12
CA TYR A 118 3.66 2.75 -9.47
C TYR A 118 4.77 3.12 -10.45
N GLN A 119 5.72 3.92 -9.98
CA GLN A 119 6.90 4.30 -10.73
C GLN A 119 8.15 3.92 -9.94
N LYS A 120 9.01 3.09 -10.52
CA LYS A 120 10.32 2.82 -9.94
C LYS A 120 11.14 4.10 -9.86
N ALA A 121 11.81 4.32 -8.73
CA ALA A 121 12.70 5.46 -8.50
C ALA A 121 14.17 5.02 -8.39
N THR A 122 14.45 3.72 -8.50
CA THR A 122 15.80 3.16 -8.53
C THR A 122 15.96 2.22 -9.71
N ASN A 123 17.17 2.21 -10.28
CA ASN A 123 17.56 1.27 -11.32
C ASN A 123 17.81 -0.12 -10.74
N GLN A 124 17.98 -1.09 -11.64
CA GLN A 124 18.44 -2.43 -11.31
C GLN A 124 19.74 -2.40 -10.51
N LYS A 125 19.84 -3.26 -9.51
CA LYS A 125 21.05 -3.46 -8.68
C LYS A 125 21.45 -4.93 -8.73
N ILE A 126 22.72 -5.19 -8.51
CA ILE A 126 23.23 -6.55 -8.30
C ILE A 126 23.43 -6.73 -6.81
N ILE A 127 22.65 -7.63 -6.21
CA ILE A 127 22.66 -7.97 -4.79
C ILE A 127 22.92 -9.46 -4.69
N ASN A 128 23.96 -9.87 -3.94
CA ASN A 128 24.36 -11.28 -3.80
C ASN A 128 24.47 -12.02 -5.15
N ALA A 129 25.08 -11.38 -6.16
CA ALA A 129 25.24 -11.87 -7.54
C ALA A 129 23.89 -12.07 -8.31
N THR A 130 22.79 -11.59 -7.78
CA THR A 130 21.47 -11.63 -8.42
C THR A 130 21.06 -10.22 -8.86
N ALA A 131 20.56 -10.09 -10.07
CA ALA A 131 20.04 -8.81 -10.56
C ALA A 131 18.64 -8.59 -10.01
N GLU A 132 18.46 -7.56 -9.17
CA GLU A 132 17.20 -7.18 -8.57
C GLU A 132 16.74 -5.81 -9.05
N GLN A 133 15.45 -5.66 -9.29
CA GLN A 133 14.82 -4.39 -9.62
C GLN A 133 13.42 -4.31 -9.04
N ILE A 134 13.03 -3.11 -8.65
CA ILE A 134 11.64 -2.80 -8.36
C ILE A 134 10.92 -2.47 -9.66
N LEU A 135 9.67 -2.92 -9.81
CA LEU A 135 8.93 -2.78 -11.05
C LEU A 135 8.00 -1.57 -10.99
N SER A 136 7.92 -0.85 -12.11
CA SER A 136 6.81 0.06 -12.39
C SER A 136 5.58 -0.73 -12.80
N GLY A 137 4.41 -0.14 -12.67
CA GLY A 137 3.18 -0.81 -13.06
C GLY A 137 1.95 -0.12 -12.54
N ASN A 138 0.83 -0.79 -12.68
CA ASN A 138 -0.44 -0.35 -12.13
C ASN A 138 -1.27 -1.53 -11.62
N ASP A 139 -2.18 -1.23 -10.73
CA ASP A 139 -3.24 -2.14 -10.31
C ASP A 139 -4.58 -1.43 -10.23
N TYR A 140 -5.63 -2.21 -10.28
CA TYR A 140 -6.99 -1.74 -10.08
C TYR A 140 -7.82 -2.78 -9.35
N ASN A 141 -8.76 -2.29 -8.56
CA ASN A 141 -9.72 -3.09 -7.85
C ASN A 141 -11.10 -2.46 -7.96
N ILE A 142 -12.07 -3.28 -8.34
CA ILE A 142 -13.49 -2.94 -8.38
C ILE A 142 -14.21 -3.93 -7.49
N ASN A 143 -14.82 -3.43 -6.43
CA ASN A 143 -15.62 -4.23 -5.53
C ASN A 143 -17.04 -3.65 -5.49
N SER A 144 -18.05 -4.46 -5.76
CA SER A 144 -19.45 -4.03 -5.77
C SER A 144 -20.34 -5.08 -5.15
N GLN A 145 -21.21 -4.64 -4.26
CA GLN A 145 -22.34 -5.44 -3.81
C GLN A 145 -23.43 -5.44 -4.90
N ILE A 146 -23.98 -6.60 -5.22
CA ILE A 146 -25.04 -6.68 -6.22
C ILE A 146 -26.34 -6.14 -5.61
N PRO A 147 -26.98 -5.14 -6.22
CA PRO A 147 -28.29 -4.62 -5.77
C PRO A 147 -29.31 -5.76 -5.60
N TYR A 148 -30.08 -5.70 -4.53
CA TYR A 148 -31.09 -6.70 -4.15
C TYR A 148 -30.56 -8.08 -3.76
N MET A 149 -29.22 -8.31 -3.80
CA MET A 149 -28.56 -9.53 -3.38
C MET A 149 -27.45 -9.22 -2.36
N PRO A 150 -27.76 -8.80 -1.13
CA PRO A 150 -26.79 -8.31 -0.13
C PRO A 150 -25.78 -9.38 0.31
N TRP A 151 -26.05 -10.65 0.04
CA TRP A 151 -25.13 -11.77 0.29
C TRP A 151 -24.13 -12.02 -0.85
N THR A 152 -24.20 -11.25 -1.95
CA THR A 152 -23.38 -11.44 -3.14
C THR A 152 -22.52 -10.20 -3.40
N THR A 153 -21.23 -10.38 -3.46
CA THR A 153 -20.26 -9.34 -3.80
C THR A 153 -19.55 -9.72 -5.09
N PHE A 154 -19.42 -8.78 -6.00
CA PHE A 154 -18.59 -8.86 -7.18
C PHE A 154 -17.25 -8.21 -6.87
N ASN A 155 -16.16 -8.92 -7.13
CA ASN A 155 -14.80 -8.40 -7.02
C ASN A 155 -14.05 -8.66 -8.33
N PHE A 156 -13.52 -7.58 -8.91
CA PHE A 156 -12.69 -7.62 -10.10
C PHE A 156 -11.40 -6.87 -9.82
N GLN A 157 -10.27 -7.55 -9.95
CA GLN A 157 -8.95 -6.97 -9.72
C GLN A 157 -7.99 -7.39 -10.82
N GLY A 158 -7.07 -6.51 -11.13
CA GLY A 158 -6.00 -6.78 -12.08
C GLY A 158 -4.79 -5.93 -11.80
N TYR A 159 -3.66 -6.39 -12.31
CA TYR A 159 -2.41 -5.64 -12.22
C TYR A 159 -1.59 -5.85 -13.50
N ARG A 160 -0.76 -4.86 -13.79
CA ARG A 160 0.26 -4.92 -14.85
C ARG A 160 1.57 -4.41 -14.29
N LEU A 161 2.60 -5.24 -14.34
CA LEU A 161 3.97 -4.87 -13.97
C LEU A 161 4.82 -4.81 -15.24
N GLU A 162 5.65 -3.77 -15.34
CA GLU A 162 6.55 -3.56 -16.46
C GLU A 162 7.94 -4.09 -16.10
N ASN A 163 8.33 -5.17 -16.75
CA ASN A 163 9.69 -5.71 -16.66
C ASN A 163 10.49 -5.20 -17.85
N GLU A 164 11.47 -4.32 -17.62
CA GLU A 164 12.47 -4.01 -18.65
C GLU A 164 13.30 -5.27 -18.86
N LYS A 165 13.13 -5.92 -20.02
CA LYS A 165 14.08 -6.95 -20.43
C LYS A 165 15.47 -6.29 -20.43
N ALA A 166 16.43 -6.87 -19.71
CA ALA A 166 17.81 -6.49 -19.85
C ALA A 166 18.14 -6.54 -21.35
N SER A 167 18.51 -5.40 -21.95
CA SER A 167 19.04 -5.39 -23.30
C SER A 167 20.32 -6.21 -23.23
N GLN A 168 20.33 -7.38 -23.83
CA GLN A 168 21.56 -8.08 -24.13
C GLN A 168 22.24 -7.22 -25.21
N ASP A 169 23.15 -6.36 -24.76
CA ASP A 169 24.16 -5.79 -25.64
C ASP A 169 25.07 -6.96 -26.09
N THR A 170 24.86 -7.38 -27.32
CA THR A 170 25.78 -8.25 -28.06
C THR A 170 26.98 -7.46 -28.55
#